data_b45083c3d506a041521dc9f6317a7ddf
#
_entry.id   b45083c3d506a041521dc9f6317a7ddf
#
_cell.length_a   1.000
_cell.length_b   1.000
_cell.length_c   1.000
_cell.angle_alpha   90.00
_cell.angle_beta   90.00
_cell.angle_gamma   90.00
#
_symmetry.space_group_name_H-M   'P 1'
#
loop_
_entity.id
_entity.type
_entity.pdbx_description
1 polymer ?
#
loop_
_entity_poly.entity_id
_entity_poly.type
_entity_poly.pdbx_seq_one_letter_code
_entity_poly.pdbx_strand_id
1 'polypeptide(L)'
;MMKAFVVDKYQKKGALRLAEMPEPDPRDDDVLVEIHAAAVNLLDAKVRDGEFKPILPYRPPFILGHDVAGIVVRVGSKVRGFKPGDEVYARPRDGRIGTFAQSIAMNEADVALKPKNLSMEEAASIPLVGLTAWQVLVEKAKLRKGQKVFIQAGSGGVGTFAIQLAKHLGATVATTASAASTDLVKSLGADIVVDYKKDDFENVLQGCDVVLNSQDAKTLEKSLRVLKPGGKLISISGPPDSDFARKQGLNIVLRLIVGLLSRGIRRKAKRAGVDYSFLFMWAQGDQLGKITSLIESGAVRPVVDRVFPFEQTNEALTYVGTGRAKGKVVIKVR
;
A
#
# COMPACT_ATOMS: atom_id res chain seq x y z
N MET A 1 -15.57 -6.70 -24.94
CA MET A 1 -14.38 -5.83 -24.96
C MET A 1 -14.56 -4.78 -23.90
N MET A 2 -13.48 -4.35 -23.25
CA MET A 2 -13.48 -3.32 -22.19
C MET A 2 -12.35 -2.31 -22.42
N LYS A 3 -12.55 -1.07 -22.02
CA LYS A 3 -11.47 -0.05 -22.01
C LYS A 3 -10.51 -0.31 -20.85
N ALA A 4 -9.20 -0.18 -21.13
CA ALA A 4 -8.16 -0.35 -20.13
C ALA A 4 -6.92 0.49 -20.45
N PHE A 5 -6.17 0.87 -19.41
CA PHE A 5 -4.87 1.51 -19.54
C PHE A 5 -3.74 0.49 -19.46
N VAL A 6 -2.94 0.41 -20.53
CA VAL A 6 -1.99 -0.66 -20.80
C VAL A 6 -0.56 -0.15 -20.79
N VAL A 7 0.34 -0.94 -20.22
CA VAL A 7 1.79 -0.79 -20.35
C VAL A 7 2.24 -1.62 -21.55
N ASP A 8 2.57 -0.98 -22.67
CA ASP A 8 3.07 -1.66 -23.88
C ASP A 8 4.53 -2.05 -23.77
N LYS A 9 5.29 -1.32 -22.99
CA LYS A 9 6.71 -1.59 -22.68
C LYS A 9 7.09 -0.92 -21.37
N TYR A 10 8.04 -1.50 -20.65
CA TYR A 10 8.65 -0.86 -19.49
C TYR A 10 9.38 0.41 -19.93
N GLN A 11 8.98 1.54 -19.40
CA GLN A 11 9.58 2.83 -19.75
C GLN A 11 9.41 3.81 -18.58
N LYS A 12 10.54 4.35 -18.12
CA LYS A 12 10.54 5.35 -17.05
C LYS A 12 9.68 6.56 -17.44
N LYS A 13 8.67 6.84 -16.60
CA LYS A 13 7.66 7.88 -16.84
C LYS A 13 6.89 7.76 -18.17
N GLY A 14 6.86 6.55 -18.75
CA GLY A 14 6.09 6.27 -19.96
C GLY A 14 4.59 6.47 -19.74
N ALA A 15 3.88 6.98 -20.73
CA ALA A 15 2.42 7.04 -20.70
C ALA A 15 1.82 5.65 -20.91
N LEU A 16 0.71 5.38 -20.23
CA LEU A 16 -0.12 4.22 -20.51
C LEU A 16 -0.98 4.51 -21.73
N ARG A 17 -1.18 3.50 -22.57
CA ARG A 17 -2.07 3.58 -23.72
C ARG A 17 -3.48 3.16 -23.33
N LEU A 18 -4.48 3.98 -23.62
CA LEU A 18 -5.88 3.57 -23.54
C LEU A 18 -6.17 2.61 -24.71
N ALA A 19 -6.65 1.42 -24.39
CA ALA A 19 -6.91 0.35 -25.36
C ALA A 19 -8.22 -0.37 -25.08
N GLU A 20 -8.76 -0.99 -26.09
CA GLU A 20 -9.79 -2.02 -25.94
C GLU A 20 -9.12 -3.38 -25.72
N MET A 21 -9.46 -4.03 -24.62
CA MET A 21 -8.94 -5.32 -24.21
C MET A 21 -10.08 -6.34 -24.06
N PRO A 22 -9.82 -7.63 -24.22
CA PRO A 22 -10.82 -8.64 -23.90
C PRO A 22 -11.27 -8.49 -22.43
N GLU A 23 -12.57 -8.63 -22.20
CA GLU A 23 -13.07 -8.78 -20.83
C GLU A 23 -12.52 -10.07 -20.22
N PRO A 24 -12.02 -10.04 -18.96
CA PRO A 24 -11.46 -11.24 -18.36
C PRO A 24 -12.54 -12.27 -18.05
N ASP A 25 -12.24 -13.54 -18.29
CA ASP A 25 -13.09 -14.66 -17.92
C ASP A 25 -12.70 -15.16 -16.53
N PRO A 26 -13.61 -15.20 -15.54
CA PRO A 26 -13.30 -15.63 -14.18
C PRO A 26 -13.01 -17.13 -14.15
N ARG A 27 -11.94 -17.52 -13.44
CA ARG A 27 -11.67 -18.93 -13.10
C ARG A 27 -12.64 -19.42 -12.03
N ASP A 28 -12.59 -20.71 -11.71
CA ASP A 28 -13.47 -21.33 -10.72
C ASP A 28 -13.52 -20.58 -9.38
N ASP A 29 -12.37 -20.09 -8.90
CA ASP A 29 -12.24 -19.40 -7.59
C ASP A 29 -12.23 -17.86 -7.73
N ASP A 30 -12.64 -17.32 -8.88
CA ASP A 30 -12.60 -15.89 -9.15
C ASP A 30 -13.98 -15.24 -9.05
N VAL A 31 -13.96 -13.98 -8.68
CA VAL A 31 -15.06 -13.04 -8.88
C VAL A 31 -14.71 -12.10 -10.05
N LEU A 32 -15.65 -11.89 -10.96
CA LEU A 32 -15.56 -10.84 -11.98
C LEU A 32 -16.22 -9.59 -11.43
N VAL A 33 -15.45 -8.52 -11.32
CA VAL A 33 -15.88 -7.24 -10.76
C VAL A 33 -15.94 -6.18 -11.85
N GLU A 34 -17.10 -5.54 -11.99
CA GLU A 34 -17.26 -4.29 -12.71
C GLU A 34 -16.64 -3.17 -11.86
N ILE A 35 -15.62 -2.49 -12.38
CA ILE A 35 -14.86 -1.50 -11.64
C ILE A 35 -15.59 -0.16 -11.67
N HIS A 36 -15.87 0.38 -10.48
CA HIS A 36 -16.41 1.71 -10.29
C HIS A 36 -15.33 2.74 -9.98
N ALA A 37 -14.35 2.35 -9.17
CA ALA A 37 -13.19 3.17 -8.85
C ALA A 37 -11.92 2.34 -8.69
N ALA A 38 -10.79 2.94 -9.02
CA ALA A 38 -9.45 2.41 -8.79
C ALA A 38 -8.58 3.47 -8.12
N ALA A 39 -7.57 3.08 -7.35
CA ALA A 39 -6.67 4.07 -6.77
C ALA A 39 -5.22 3.90 -7.24
N VAL A 40 -4.54 5.02 -7.36
CA VAL A 40 -3.17 5.10 -7.86
C VAL A 40 -2.18 5.03 -6.71
N ASN A 41 -1.10 4.28 -6.92
CA ASN A 41 -0.01 4.09 -5.99
C ASN A 41 1.34 4.42 -6.62
N LEU A 42 2.34 4.78 -5.81
CA LEU A 42 3.73 4.86 -6.27
C LEU A 42 4.22 3.53 -6.82
N LEU A 43 3.66 2.40 -6.33
CA LEU A 43 3.95 1.07 -6.85
C LEU A 43 3.59 0.94 -8.33
N ASP A 44 2.45 1.51 -8.75
CA ASP A 44 2.02 1.49 -10.16
C ASP A 44 3.07 2.15 -11.07
N ALA A 45 3.56 3.34 -10.67
CA ALA A 45 4.61 4.02 -11.42
C ALA A 45 5.90 3.21 -11.49
N LYS A 46 6.33 2.59 -10.39
CA LYS A 46 7.53 1.76 -10.32
C LYS A 46 7.41 0.47 -11.14
N VAL A 47 6.23 -0.16 -11.15
CA VAL A 47 5.96 -1.33 -12.00
C VAL A 47 6.01 -0.93 -13.47
N ARG A 48 5.34 0.16 -13.88
CA ARG A 48 5.41 0.71 -15.25
C ARG A 48 6.86 0.99 -15.67
N ASP A 49 7.65 1.57 -14.77
CA ASP A 49 9.05 1.96 -15.01
C ASP A 49 10.00 0.73 -15.08
N GLY A 50 9.51 -0.47 -14.68
CA GLY A 50 10.28 -1.71 -14.70
C GLY A 50 11.18 -1.92 -13.47
N GLU A 51 11.09 -1.09 -12.43
CA GLU A 51 11.89 -1.22 -11.21
C GLU A 51 11.65 -2.56 -10.49
N PHE A 52 10.44 -3.10 -10.61
CA PHE A 52 10.04 -4.38 -10.00
C PHE A 52 10.17 -5.59 -10.94
N LYS A 53 10.62 -5.42 -12.20
CA LYS A 53 10.75 -6.51 -13.16
C LYS A 53 11.50 -7.76 -12.65
N PRO A 54 12.57 -7.64 -11.84
CA PRO A 54 13.24 -8.83 -11.30
C PRO A 54 12.40 -9.66 -10.32
N ILE A 55 11.40 -9.05 -9.69
CA ILE A 55 10.54 -9.67 -8.65
C ILE A 55 9.13 -9.92 -9.19
N LEU A 56 8.62 -8.98 -9.98
CA LEU A 56 7.29 -9.01 -10.60
C LEU A 56 7.43 -8.91 -12.13
N PRO A 57 7.76 -10.01 -12.81
CA PRO A 57 8.04 -10.02 -14.24
C PRO A 57 6.75 -10.02 -15.08
N TYR A 58 6.00 -8.92 -15.08
CA TYR A 58 4.87 -8.77 -15.98
C TYR A 58 5.33 -8.76 -17.44
N ARG A 59 4.56 -9.40 -18.32
CA ARG A 59 4.85 -9.44 -19.76
C ARG A 59 4.02 -8.39 -20.48
N PRO A 60 4.63 -7.32 -21.02
CA PRO A 60 3.90 -6.37 -21.84
C PRO A 60 3.32 -7.03 -23.11
N PRO A 61 2.10 -6.59 -23.58
CA PRO A 61 1.26 -5.57 -22.95
C PRO A 61 0.50 -6.10 -21.73
N PHE A 62 0.38 -5.29 -20.66
CA PHE A 62 -0.42 -5.66 -19.48
C PHE A 62 -1.17 -4.43 -18.93
N ILE A 63 -2.32 -4.67 -18.30
CA ILE A 63 -3.12 -3.63 -17.64
C ILE A 63 -2.51 -3.33 -16.27
N LEU A 64 -2.33 -2.03 -15.95
CA LEU A 64 -1.77 -1.58 -14.69
C LEU A 64 -2.87 -1.35 -13.63
N GLY A 65 -2.47 -1.13 -12.37
CA GLY A 65 -3.36 -0.79 -11.26
C GLY A 65 -3.47 -1.89 -10.21
N HIS A 66 -3.51 -1.47 -8.93
CA HIS A 66 -3.43 -2.39 -7.78
C HIS A 66 -4.60 -2.25 -6.79
N ASP A 67 -5.41 -1.20 -6.85
CA ASP A 67 -6.54 -0.98 -5.95
C ASP A 67 -7.84 -0.86 -6.71
N VAL A 68 -8.91 -1.46 -6.21
CA VAL A 68 -10.22 -1.45 -6.85
C VAL A 68 -11.36 -1.44 -5.83
N ALA A 69 -12.46 -0.77 -6.21
CA ALA A 69 -13.79 -0.96 -5.66
C ALA A 69 -14.80 -1.06 -6.81
N GLY A 70 -15.78 -1.93 -6.66
CA GLY A 70 -16.77 -2.16 -7.70
C GLY A 70 -17.82 -3.17 -7.29
N ILE A 71 -18.57 -3.68 -8.29
CA ILE A 71 -19.69 -4.59 -8.10
C ILE A 71 -19.35 -5.94 -8.72
N VAL A 72 -19.58 -7.00 -7.99
CA VAL A 72 -19.47 -8.37 -8.53
C VAL A 72 -20.57 -8.59 -9.58
N VAL A 73 -20.18 -8.94 -10.79
CA VAL A 73 -21.12 -9.21 -11.88
C VAL A 73 -21.23 -10.70 -12.20
N ARG A 74 -20.16 -11.47 -11.94
CA ARG A 74 -20.13 -12.93 -12.16
C ARG A 74 -19.17 -13.59 -11.18
N VAL A 75 -19.45 -14.83 -10.81
CA VAL A 75 -18.60 -15.63 -9.91
C VAL A 75 -18.25 -16.97 -10.55
N GLY A 76 -17.09 -17.50 -10.24
CA GLY A 76 -16.66 -18.82 -10.62
C GLY A 76 -17.38 -19.93 -9.85
N SER A 77 -17.32 -21.16 -10.35
CA SER A 77 -18.08 -22.32 -9.83
C SER A 77 -17.77 -22.70 -8.38
N LYS A 78 -16.58 -22.34 -7.87
CA LYS A 78 -16.12 -22.65 -6.50
C LYS A 78 -16.24 -21.47 -5.52
N VAL A 79 -16.58 -20.29 -6.00
CA VAL A 79 -16.77 -19.11 -5.11
C VAL A 79 -17.94 -19.36 -4.16
N ARG A 80 -17.73 -19.05 -2.88
CA ARG A 80 -18.73 -19.22 -1.82
C ARG A 80 -18.97 -17.94 -1.01
N GLY A 81 -17.99 -17.01 -1.00
CA GLY A 81 -18.04 -15.80 -0.20
C GLY A 81 -18.77 -14.63 -0.84
N PHE A 82 -19.06 -14.69 -2.14
CA PHE A 82 -19.60 -13.57 -2.90
C PHE A 82 -20.66 -14.01 -3.91
N LYS A 83 -21.53 -13.07 -4.32
CA LYS A 83 -22.56 -13.25 -5.34
C LYS A 83 -22.65 -12.00 -6.22
N PRO A 84 -23.21 -12.10 -7.44
CA PRO A 84 -23.54 -10.94 -8.26
C PRO A 84 -24.37 -9.90 -7.49
N GLY A 85 -24.01 -8.63 -7.65
CA GLY A 85 -24.58 -7.49 -6.94
C GLY A 85 -23.86 -7.10 -5.65
N ASP A 86 -22.93 -7.89 -5.13
CA ASP A 86 -22.14 -7.52 -3.96
C ASP A 86 -21.18 -6.37 -4.29
N GLU A 87 -21.20 -5.33 -3.46
CA GLU A 87 -20.22 -4.25 -3.51
C GLU A 87 -18.94 -4.69 -2.79
N VAL A 88 -17.82 -4.65 -3.50
CA VAL A 88 -16.54 -5.18 -3.04
C VAL A 88 -15.39 -4.20 -3.24
N TYR A 89 -14.32 -4.43 -2.49
CA TYR A 89 -13.07 -3.75 -2.70
C TYR A 89 -11.90 -4.72 -2.51
N ALA A 90 -10.80 -4.48 -3.20
CA ALA A 90 -9.69 -5.42 -3.21
C ALA A 90 -8.36 -4.78 -3.62
N ARG A 91 -7.29 -5.46 -3.23
CA ARG A 91 -5.98 -5.38 -3.87
C ARG A 91 -5.70 -6.74 -4.52
N PRO A 92 -5.79 -6.85 -5.85
CA PRO A 92 -5.51 -8.11 -6.54
C PRO A 92 -4.08 -8.58 -6.25
N ARG A 93 -3.89 -9.90 -6.10
CA ARG A 93 -2.54 -10.47 -5.87
C ARG A 93 -1.57 -10.18 -6.99
N ASP A 94 -0.28 -10.20 -6.67
CA ASP A 94 0.78 -10.04 -7.65
C ASP A 94 0.62 -11.07 -8.79
N GLY A 95 0.95 -10.63 -10.02
CA GLY A 95 0.72 -11.43 -11.23
C GLY A 95 -0.71 -11.36 -11.79
N ARG A 96 -1.67 -10.77 -11.05
CA ARG A 96 -3.08 -10.62 -11.46
C ARG A 96 -3.61 -9.20 -11.25
N ILE A 97 -2.74 -8.21 -11.35
CA ILE A 97 -3.10 -6.78 -11.30
C ILE A 97 -3.87 -6.38 -12.56
N GLY A 98 -4.43 -5.17 -12.57
CA GLY A 98 -5.09 -4.63 -13.76
C GLY A 98 -6.36 -3.84 -13.45
N THR A 99 -6.30 -2.98 -12.41
CA THR A 99 -7.47 -2.25 -11.96
C THR A 99 -7.74 -0.95 -12.73
N PHE A 100 -6.81 -0.51 -13.62
CA PHE A 100 -7.06 0.63 -14.51
C PHE A 100 -7.80 0.16 -15.76
N ALA A 101 -8.97 -0.44 -15.56
CA ALA A 101 -9.83 -1.04 -16.56
C ALA A 101 -11.30 -0.96 -16.12
N GLN A 102 -12.22 -1.37 -17.01
CA GLN A 102 -13.64 -1.40 -16.67
C GLN A 102 -14.06 -2.66 -15.90
N SER A 103 -13.31 -3.75 -16.03
CA SER A 103 -13.59 -5.02 -15.33
C SER A 103 -12.29 -5.75 -14.97
N ILE A 104 -12.33 -6.54 -13.90
CA ILE A 104 -11.22 -7.39 -13.47
C ILE A 104 -11.73 -8.70 -12.86
N ALA A 105 -11.08 -9.82 -13.19
CA ALA A 105 -11.28 -11.10 -12.52
C ALA A 105 -10.21 -11.30 -11.42
N MET A 106 -10.65 -11.50 -10.18
CA MET A 106 -9.80 -11.64 -9.01
C MET A 106 -10.16 -12.89 -8.21
N ASN A 107 -9.17 -13.51 -7.58
CA ASN A 107 -9.43 -14.62 -6.66
C ASN A 107 -10.24 -14.11 -5.45
N GLU A 108 -11.28 -14.88 -5.02
CA GLU A 108 -12.14 -14.48 -3.91
C GLU A 108 -11.36 -14.22 -2.60
N ALA A 109 -10.24 -14.91 -2.39
CA ALA A 109 -9.41 -14.71 -1.21
C ALA A 109 -8.71 -13.34 -1.14
N ASP A 110 -8.68 -12.59 -2.24
CA ASP A 110 -8.10 -11.23 -2.28
C ASP A 110 -9.14 -10.14 -2.01
N VAL A 111 -10.43 -10.49 -1.96
CA VAL A 111 -11.59 -9.59 -1.99
C VAL A 111 -12.26 -9.51 -0.63
N ALA A 112 -12.85 -8.36 -0.32
CA ALA A 112 -13.75 -8.19 0.82
C ALA A 112 -14.97 -7.36 0.42
N LEU A 113 -16.05 -7.48 1.19
CA LEU A 113 -17.20 -6.58 1.06
C LEU A 113 -16.77 -5.14 1.38
N LYS A 114 -17.19 -4.22 0.54
CA LYS A 114 -16.96 -2.79 0.72
C LYS A 114 -17.61 -2.30 2.03
N PRO A 115 -16.92 -1.44 2.81
CA PRO A 115 -17.57 -0.78 3.95
C PRO A 115 -18.85 -0.04 3.50
N LYS A 116 -19.98 -0.26 4.21
CA LYS A 116 -21.29 0.28 3.83
C LYS A 116 -21.37 1.80 3.89
N ASN A 117 -20.55 2.40 4.72
CA ASN A 117 -20.49 3.84 4.95
C ASN A 117 -19.51 4.58 4.01
N LEU A 118 -18.94 3.91 3.00
CA LEU A 118 -18.04 4.51 2.03
C LEU A 118 -18.62 4.53 0.61
N SER A 119 -18.27 5.56 -0.15
CA SER A 119 -18.42 5.58 -1.61
C SER A 119 -17.45 4.58 -2.27
N MET A 120 -17.60 4.32 -3.57
CA MET A 120 -16.66 3.50 -4.35
C MET A 120 -15.28 4.13 -4.41
N GLU A 121 -15.19 5.45 -4.58
CA GLU A 121 -13.93 6.20 -4.63
C GLU A 121 -13.19 6.12 -3.29
N GLU A 122 -13.91 6.29 -2.18
CA GLU A 122 -13.33 6.15 -0.84
C GLU A 122 -12.86 4.73 -0.59
N ALA A 123 -13.66 3.73 -0.93
CA ALA A 123 -13.33 2.32 -0.74
C ALA A 123 -12.11 1.90 -1.57
N ALA A 124 -12.02 2.31 -2.85
CA ALA A 124 -10.86 2.04 -3.70
C ALA A 124 -9.56 2.63 -3.13
N SER A 125 -9.64 3.67 -2.29
CA SER A 125 -8.47 4.32 -1.69
C SER A 125 -7.80 3.49 -0.60
N ILE A 126 -8.42 2.41 -0.11
CA ILE A 126 -8.01 1.69 1.09
C ILE A 126 -7.11 0.46 0.85
N PRO A 127 -7.35 -0.44 -0.11
CA PRO A 127 -6.84 -1.81 -0.03
C PRO A 127 -5.32 -1.89 0.12
N LEU A 128 -4.55 -1.29 -0.76
CA LEU A 128 -3.08 -1.38 -0.70
C LEU A 128 -2.51 -0.73 0.56
N VAL A 129 -2.96 0.48 0.88
CA VAL A 129 -2.42 1.23 2.02
C VAL A 129 -2.90 0.66 3.36
N GLY A 130 -4.14 0.20 3.42
CA GLY A 130 -4.72 -0.45 4.58
C GLY A 130 -4.05 -1.78 4.88
N LEU A 131 -3.88 -2.65 3.87
CA LEU A 131 -3.14 -3.91 4.01
C LEU A 131 -1.68 -3.65 4.40
N THR A 132 -1.02 -2.65 3.81
CA THR A 132 0.35 -2.29 4.18
C THR A 132 0.43 -1.90 5.66
N ALA A 133 -0.42 -1.00 6.12
CA ALA A 133 -0.43 -0.55 7.51
C ALA A 133 -0.78 -1.70 8.46
N TRP A 134 -1.78 -2.52 8.12
CA TRP A 134 -2.16 -3.70 8.91
C TRP A 134 -1.00 -4.68 9.07
N GLN A 135 -0.40 -5.07 7.95
CA GLN A 135 0.70 -6.06 7.94
C GLN A 135 1.95 -5.53 8.64
N VAL A 136 2.22 -4.21 8.59
CA VAL A 136 3.30 -3.60 9.37
C VAL A 136 2.97 -3.58 10.86
N LEU A 137 1.85 -2.98 11.25
CA LEU A 137 1.58 -2.65 12.65
C LEU A 137 1.04 -3.86 13.43
N VAL A 138 0.13 -4.64 12.84
CA VAL A 138 -0.54 -5.76 13.50
C VAL A 138 0.29 -7.04 13.37
N GLU A 139 0.65 -7.43 12.14
CA GLU A 139 1.29 -8.74 11.92
C GLU A 139 2.79 -8.74 12.28
N LYS A 140 3.56 -7.77 11.75
CA LYS A 140 5.02 -7.73 11.97
C LYS A 140 5.40 -7.06 13.28
N ALA A 141 4.94 -5.83 13.50
CA ALA A 141 5.28 -5.09 14.72
C ALA A 141 4.62 -5.71 15.95
N LYS A 142 3.40 -6.24 15.81
CA LYS A 142 2.53 -6.65 16.92
C LYS A 142 2.40 -5.49 17.92
N LEU A 143 2.06 -4.31 17.38
CA LEU A 143 1.99 -3.07 18.13
C LEU A 143 0.96 -3.20 19.27
N ARG A 144 1.33 -2.73 20.45
CA ARG A 144 0.52 -2.84 21.68
C ARG A 144 0.21 -1.46 22.24
N LYS A 145 -0.87 -1.38 23.01
CA LYS A 145 -1.22 -0.18 23.79
C LYS A 145 -0.03 0.30 24.63
N GLY A 146 0.19 1.60 24.65
CA GLY A 146 1.26 2.26 25.38
C GLY A 146 2.62 2.30 24.67
N GLN A 147 2.79 1.59 23.56
CA GLN A 147 4.01 1.67 22.76
C GLN A 147 4.07 2.97 21.94
N LYS A 148 5.28 3.44 21.62
CA LYS A 148 5.51 4.58 20.74
C LYS A 148 5.89 4.09 19.34
N VAL A 149 5.14 4.53 18.33
CA VAL A 149 5.44 4.24 16.92
C VAL A 149 5.78 5.53 16.17
N PHE A 150 6.84 5.47 15.36
CA PHE A 150 7.18 6.52 14.42
C PHE A 150 6.80 6.11 12.99
N ILE A 151 5.88 6.85 12.39
CA ILE A 151 5.36 6.63 11.03
C ILE A 151 5.89 7.74 10.14
N GLN A 152 6.73 7.43 9.19
CA GLN A 152 7.28 8.42 8.26
C GLN A 152 6.26 8.81 7.18
N ALA A 153 6.37 10.05 6.67
CA ALA A 153 5.47 10.60 5.65
C ALA A 153 3.98 10.46 6.02
N GLY A 154 3.62 10.97 7.19
CA GLY A 154 2.28 10.79 7.77
C GLY A 154 1.11 11.30 6.92
N SER A 155 1.34 12.29 6.05
CA SER A 155 0.33 12.82 5.14
C SER A 155 0.18 12.03 3.83
N GLY A 156 1.02 11.02 3.57
CA GLY A 156 0.90 10.15 2.40
C GLY A 156 -0.14 9.04 2.57
N GLY A 157 -0.41 8.28 1.51
CA GLY A 157 -1.45 7.26 1.53
C GLY A 157 -1.30 6.23 2.66
N VAL A 158 -0.13 5.61 2.82
CA VAL A 158 0.12 4.66 3.92
C VAL A 158 0.11 5.36 5.27
N GLY A 159 0.72 6.55 5.37
CA GLY A 159 0.84 7.30 6.62
C GLY A 159 -0.51 7.69 7.21
N THR A 160 -1.42 8.20 6.40
CA THR A 160 -2.77 8.62 6.85
C THR A 160 -3.58 7.46 7.42
N PHE A 161 -3.45 6.27 6.86
CA PHE A 161 -4.11 5.08 7.39
C PHE A 161 -3.38 4.53 8.62
N ALA A 162 -2.05 4.44 8.58
CA ALA A 162 -1.23 3.86 9.65
C ALA A 162 -1.32 4.66 10.96
N ILE A 163 -1.41 6.00 10.90
CA ILE A 163 -1.60 6.86 12.07
C ILE A 163 -2.89 6.48 12.80
N GLN A 164 -4.01 6.40 12.09
CA GLN A 164 -5.31 6.08 12.67
C GLN A 164 -5.34 4.65 13.25
N LEU A 165 -4.80 3.67 12.51
CA LEU A 165 -4.70 2.29 12.98
C LEU A 165 -3.83 2.20 14.25
N ALA A 166 -2.70 2.89 14.29
CA ALA A 166 -1.83 2.90 15.48
C ALA A 166 -2.52 3.54 16.70
N LYS A 167 -3.29 4.61 16.49
CA LYS A 167 -4.11 5.22 17.55
C LYS A 167 -5.19 4.28 18.05
N HIS A 168 -5.89 3.60 17.15
CA HIS A 168 -6.88 2.58 17.52
C HIS A 168 -6.26 1.46 18.36
N LEU A 169 -5.03 1.06 18.06
CA LEU A 169 -4.26 0.08 18.85
C LEU A 169 -3.74 0.64 20.19
N GLY A 170 -4.00 1.92 20.50
CA GLY A 170 -3.62 2.57 21.77
C GLY A 170 -2.14 2.99 21.84
N ALA A 171 -1.48 3.18 20.71
CA ALA A 171 -0.10 3.65 20.67
C ALA A 171 0.02 5.18 20.74
N THR A 172 1.18 5.66 21.19
CA THR A 172 1.63 7.04 20.96
C THR A 172 2.23 7.13 19.57
N VAL A 173 1.71 8.05 18.75
CA VAL A 173 2.07 8.17 17.33
C VAL A 173 2.91 9.41 17.07
N ALA A 174 4.15 9.20 16.61
CA ALA A 174 4.99 10.24 16.04
C ALA A 174 4.99 10.13 14.51
N THR A 175 5.05 11.26 13.81
CA THR A 175 5.12 11.28 12.34
C THR A 175 5.92 12.46 11.81
N THR A 176 6.36 12.36 10.55
CA THR A 176 6.87 13.50 9.79
C THR A 176 5.82 14.02 8.82
N ALA A 177 5.65 15.34 8.76
CA ALA A 177 4.80 16.02 7.80
C ALA A 177 5.39 17.39 7.45
N SER A 178 4.92 18.03 6.39
CA SER A 178 5.19 19.47 6.18
C SER A 178 4.23 20.32 7.02
N ALA A 179 4.57 21.58 7.25
CA ALA A 179 3.70 22.53 7.94
C ALA A 179 2.27 22.54 7.36
N ALA A 180 2.13 22.49 6.03
CA ALA A 180 0.84 22.46 5.32
C ALA A 180 0.01 21.18 5.54
N SER A 181 0.58 20.15 6.18
CA SER A 181 -0.09 18.87 6.45
C SER A 181 -0.17 18.56 7.95
N THR A 182 0.32 19.45 8.81
CA THR A 182 0.35 19.25 10.27
C THR A 182 -1.05 19.05 10.84
N ASP A 183 -2.00 19.90 10.46
CA ASP A 183 -3.37 19.81 10.96
C ASP A 183 -4.06 18.52 10.51
N LEU A 184 -3.82 18.10 9.26
CA LEU A 184 -4.32 16.83 8.77
C LEU A 184 -3.81 15.67 9.64
N VAL A 185 -2.49 15.52 9.80
CA VAL A 185 -1.96 14.36 10.55
C VAL A 185 -2.33 14.39 12.03
N LYS A 186 -2.47 15.57 12.64
CA LYS A 186 -3.00 15.73 14.00
C LYS A 186 -4.46 15.29 14.10
N SER A 187 -5.31 15.68 13.15
CA SER A 187 -6.71 15.27 13.11
C SER A 187 -6.90 13.76 12.92
N LEU A 188 -5.89 13.07 12.38
CA LEU A 188 -5.85 11.62 12.24
C LEU A 188 -5.31 10.91 13.50
N GLY A 189 -4.84 11.68 14.50
CA GLY A 189 -4.39 11.16 15.78
C GLY A 189 -2.89 11.12 15.98
N ALA A 190 -2.08 11.84 15.19
CA ALA A 190 -0.65 11.98 15.46
C ALA A 190 -0.43 12.84 16.73
N ASP A 191 0.28 12.29 17.72
CA ASP A 191 0.60 12.98 18.98
C ASP A 191 1.83 13.91 18.83
N ILE A 192 2.80 13.46 18.03
CA ILE A 192 4.06 14.20 17.78
C ILE A 192 4.22 14.37 16.28
N VAL A 193 4.31 15.60 15.81
CA VAL A 193 4.52 15.93 14.39
C VAL A 193 5.83 16.67 14.23
N VAL A 194 6.75 16.11 13.44
CA VAL A 194 8.03 16.73 13.09
C VAL A 194 7.93 17.33 11.69
N ASP A 195 8.12 18.63 11.54
CA ASP A 195 8.21 19.26 10.23
C ASP A 195 9.58 18.97 9.61
N TYR A 196 9.59 18.00 8.67
CA TYR A 196 10.82 17.53 8.02
C TYR A 196 11.59 18.61 7.21
N LYS A 197 10.96 19.77 6.99
CA LYS A 197 11.61 20.92 6.33
C LYS A 197 12.40 21.81 7.30
N LYS A 198 12.08 21.71 8.59
CA LYS A 198 12.69 22.55 9.65
C LYS A 198 13.57 21.72 10.56
N ASP A 199 13.11 20.53 10.91
CA ASP A 199 13.71 19.71 11.94
C ASP A 199 14.10 18.34 11.42
N ASP A 200 15.24 17.85 11.92
CA ASP A 200 15.61 16.46 11.72
C ASP A 200 14.97 15.61 12.83
N PHE A 201 14.16 14.65 12.45
CA PHE A 201 13.40 13.85 13.39
C PHE A 201 14.27 13.10 14.41
N GLU A 202 15.54 12.79 14.08
CA GLU A 202 16.47 12.13 14.99
C GLU A 202 16.90 13.01 16.16
N ASN A 203 16.73 14.33 16.05
CA ASN A 203 16.98 15.27 17.13
C ASN A 203 15.75 15.50 18.03
N VAL A 204 14.57 15.15 17.54
CA VAL A 204 13.28 15.39 18.23
C VAL A 204 12.72 14.13 18.86
N LEU A 205 12.93 12.98 18.21
CA LEU A 205 12.33 11.70 18.60
C LEU A 205 13.36 10.77 19.23
N GLN A 206 12.95 10.11 20.31
CA GLN A 206 13.72 9.06 20.98
C GLN A 206 12.80 8.00 21.58
N GLY A 207 13.33 6.81 21.81
CA GLY A 207 12.64 5.74 22.56
C GLY A 207 11.44 5.14 21.84
N CYS A 208 11.42 5.14 20.51
CA CYS A 208 10.38 4.49 19.74
C CYS A 208 10.46 2.96 19.84
N ASP A 209 9.32 2.30 19.98
CA ASP A 209 9.21 0.84 19.93
C ASP A 209 9.24 0.33 18.50
N VAL A 210 8.59 1.07 17.60
CA VAL A 210 8.41 0.69 16.20
C VAL A 210 8.68 1.91 15.30
N VAL A 211 9.34 1.68 14.18
CA VAL A 211 9.41 2.64 13.07
C VAL A 211 8.87 1.98 11.81
N LEU A 212 7.88 2.62 11.18
CA LEU A 212 7.46 2.34 9.81
C LEU A 212 8.21 3.29 8.87
N ASN A 213 9.20 2.74 8.17
CA ASN A 213 9.97 3.47 7.19
C ASN A 213 9.38 3.29 5.78
N SER A 214 9.11 4.42 5.13
CA SER A 214 8.61 4.52 3.76
C SER A 214 9.44 5.46 2.88
N GLN A 215 10.63 5.82 3.35
CA GLN A 215 11.50 6.82 2.74
C GLN A 215 12.83 6.21 2.26
N ASP A 216 13.77 7.04 1.87
CA ASP A 216 15.06 6.67 1.31
C ASP A 216 16.02 5.97 2.31
N ALA A 217 17.17 5.53 1.79
CA ALA A 217 18.18 4.83 2.57
C ALA A 217 18.78 5.67 3.69
N LYS A 218 18.95 7.00 3.48
CA LYS A 218 19.46 7.91 4.51
C LYS A 218 18.50 8.01 5.68
N THR A 219 17.22 8.19 5.38
CA THR A 219 16.14 8.25 6.36
C THR A 219 15.96 6.92 7.10
N LEU A 220 16.14 5.80 6.39
CA LEU A 220 16.14 4.45 6.98
C LEU A 220 17.26 4.31 8.05
N GLU A 221 18.48 4.74 7.76
CA GLU A 221 19.60 4.69 8.72
C GLU A 221 19.37 5.58 9.93
N LYS A 222 18.88 6.80 9.73
CA LYS A 222 18.52 7.72 10.82
C LYS A 222 17.47 7.13 11.76
N SER A 223 16.56 6.31 11.22
CA SER A 223 15.49 5.65 11.99
C SER A 223 16.02 4.71 13.08
N LEU A 224 17.24 4.19 12.94
CA LEU A 224 17.87 3.36 13.98
C LEU A 224 18.15 4.15 15.27
N ARG A 225 18.39 5.47 15.18
CA ARG A 225 18.76 6.31 16.32
C ARG A 225 17.58 6.70 17.19
N VAL A 226 16.36 6.66 16.66
CA VAL A 226 15.13 6.97 17.41
C VAL A 226 14.50 5.76 18.08
N LEU A 227 14.95 4.56 17.71
CA LEU A 227 14.47 3.29 18.29
C LEU A 227 15.18 3.00 19.62
N LYS A 228 14.45 2.43 20.55
CA LYS A 228 15.02 1.84 21.77
C LYS A 228 15.62 0.45 21.48
N PRO A 229 16.54 -0.04 22.32
CA PRO A 229 16.96 -1.47 22.25
C PRO A 229 15.76 -2.40 22.29
N GLY A 230 15.76 -3.43 21.41
CA GLY A 230 14.61 -4.31 21.19
C GLY A 230 13.51 -3.74 20.29
N GLY A 231 13.67 -2.51 19.80
CA GLY A 231 12.73 -1.87 18.88
C GLY A 231 12.75 -2.50 17.49
N LYS A 232 11.71 -2.22 16.71
CA LYS A 232 11.50 -2.80 15.37
C LYS A 232 11.51 -1.72 14.29
N LEU A 233 12.43 -1.86 13.31
CA LEU A 233 12.47 -1.07 12.10
C LEU A 233 11.86 -1.88 10.95
N ILE A 234 10.67 -1.50 10.52
CA ILE A 234 9.97 -2.16 9.41
C ILE A 234 9.96 -1.21 8.22
N SER A 235 10.58 -1.62 7.12
CA SER A 235 10.66 -0.80 5.91
C SER A 235 9.83 -1.39 4.78
N ILE A 236 9.12 -0.49 4.07
CA ILE A 236 8.38 -0.81 2.83
C ILE A 236 9.09 -0.25 1.58
N SER A 237 10.22 0.41 1.75
CA SER A 237 10.99 1.06 0.68
C SER A 237 12.49 0.74 0.72
N GLY A 238 12.98 0.15 1.81
CA GLY A 238 14.38 -0.20 2.00
C GLY A 238 14.79 -1.50 1.31
N PRO A 239 16.02 -1.94 1.53
CA PRO A 239 16.52 -3.19 0.95
C PRO A 239 15.73 -4.39 1.45
N PRO A 240 15.25 -5.27 0.54
CA PRO A 240 14.57 -6.49 0.93
C PRO A 240 15.49 -7.42 1.72
N ASP A 241 14.93 -8.14 2.67
CA ASP A 241 15.67 -9.07 3.52
C ASP A 241 15.56 -10.52 3.03
N SER A 242 16.31 -11.43 3.68
CA SER A 242 16.32 -12.84 3.34
C SER A 242 14.97 -13.54 3.59
N ASP A 243 14.17 -13.03 4.52
CA ASP A 243 12.82 -13.55 4.80
C ASP A 243 11.87 -13.26 3.64
N PHE A 244 11.92 -12.04 3.11
CA PHE A 244 11.23 -11.68 1.88
C PHE A 244 11.63 -12.58 0.71
N ALA A 245 12.92 -12.75 0.47
CA ALA A 245 13.42 -13.57 -0.64
C ALA A 245 12.95 -15.03 -0.56
N ARG A 246 12.85 -15.58 0.66
CA ARG A 246 12.34 -16.93 0.91
C ARG A 246 10.83 -17.01 0.63
N LYS A 247 10.05 -16.06 1.14
CA LYS A 247 8.59 -16.01 0.96
C LYS A 247 8.18 -15.85 -0.50
N GLN A 248 8.96 -15.07 -1.27
CA GLN A 248 8.75 -14.91 -2.71
C GLN A 248 9.26 -16.09 -3.56
N GLY A 249 9.75 -17.15 -2.94
CA GLY A 249 10.23 -18.33 -3.66
C GLY A 249 11.42 -18.07 -4.58
N LEU A 250 12.19 -16.97 -4.34
CA LEU A 250 13.34 -16.63 -5.19
C LEU A 250 14.38 -17.74 -5.20
N ASN A 251 15.04 -17.95 -6.33
CA ASN A 251 16.12 -18.92 -6.45
C ASN A 251 17.32 -18.55 -5.55
N ILE A 252 18.22 -19.51 -5.33
CA ILE A 252 19.32 -19.36 -4.37
C ILE A 252 20.24 -18.16 -4.69
N VAL A 253 20.49 -17.87 -5.98
CA VAL A 253 21.33 -16.76 -6.41
C VAL A 253 20.69 -15.43 -6.04
N LEU A 254 19.38 -15.25 -6.34
CA LEU A 254 18.64 -14.05 -5.97
C LEU A 254 18.53 -13.89 -4.46
N ARG A 255 18.37 -14.99 -3.69
CA ARG A 255 18.39 -14.94 -2.22
C ARG A 255 19.72 -14.42 -1.67
N LEU A 256 20.85 -14.84 -2.26
CA LEU A 256 22.17 -14.35 -1.87
C LEU A 256 22.32 -12.87 -2.18
N ILE A 257 21.92 -12.43 -3.39
CA ILE A 257 21.95 -11.01 -3.78
C ILE A 257 21.10 -10.15 -2.82
N VAL A 258 19.87 -10.54 -2.55
CA VAL A 258 18.98 -9.86 -1.61
C VAL A 258 19.58 -9.82 -0.20
N GLY A 259 20.19 -10.91 0.26
CA GLY A 259 20.91 -10.98 1.54
C GLY A 259 22.09 -10.00 1.61
N LEU A 260 22.83 -9.83 0.51
CA LEU A 260 23.95 -8.87 0.40
C LEU A 260 23.43 -7.42 0.41
N LEU A 261 22.38 -7.10 -0.33
CA LEU A 261 21.77 -5.76 -0.39
C LEU A 261 21.34 -5.27 1.00
N SER A 262 20.74 -6.13 1.81
CA SER A 262 20.30 -5.78 3.16
C SER A 262 21.38 -5.90 4.25
N ARG A 263 22.57 -6.45 3.94
CA ARG A 263 23.63 -6.72 4.93
C ARG A 263 24.06 -5.47 5.70
N GLY A 264 24.17 -4.32 5.02
CA GLY A 264 24.58 -3.06 5.62
C GLY A 264 23.62 -2.60 6.71
N ILE A 265 22.34 -2.46 6.37
CA ILE A 265 21.31 -2.02 7.32
C ILE A 265 21.11 -3.03 8.45
N ARG A 266 21.12 -4.34 8.16
CA ARG A 266 20.97 -5.40 9.17
C ARG A 266 22.13 -5.40 10.19
N ARG A 267 23.37 -5.15 9.75
CA ARG A 267 24.52 -4.97 10.65
C ARG A 267 24.36 -3.76 11.57
N LYS A 268 23.95 -2.61 10.99
CA LYS A 268 23.70 -1.38 11.75
C LYS A 268 22.58 -1.60 12.76
N ALA A 269 21.47 -2.21 12.35
CA ALA A 269 20.35 -2.55 13.22
C ALA A 269 20.79 -3.47 14.38
N LYS A 270 21.53 -4.55 14.09
CA LYS A 270 22.06 -5.46 15.13
C LYS A 270 22.95 -4.74 16.12
N ARG A 271 23.83 -3.82 15.68
CA ARG A 271 24.70 -3.02 16.58
C ARG A 271 23.88 -2.08 17.47
N ALA A 272 22.75 -1.56 16.98
CA ALA A 272 21.81 -0.74 17.73
C ALA A 272 20.84 -1.57 18.61
N GLY A 273 20.93 -2.89 18.61
CA GLY A 273 20.00 -3.75 19.32
C GLY A 273 18.57 -3.72 18.76
N VAL A 274 18.40 -3.46 17.46
CA VAL A 274 17.12 -3.26 16.78
C VAL A 274 16.87 -4.37 15.76
N ASP A 275 15.62 -4.79 15.62
CA ASP A 275 15.19 -5.74 14.61
C ASP A 275 14.82 -5.01 13.30
N TYR A 276 15.56 -5.29 12.22
CA TYR A 276 15.20 -4.82 10.88
C TYR A 276 14.42 -5.87 10.12
N SER A 277 13.32 -5.47 9.49
CA SER A 277 12.60 -6.29 8.53
C SER A 277 12.08 -5.47 7.36
N PHE A 278 12.03 -6.12 6.18
CA PHE A 278 11.38 -5.58 4.99
C PHE A 278 9.97 -6.16 4.87
N LEU A 279 9.01 -5.32 4.51
CA LEU A 279 7.66 -5.75 4.16
C LEU A 279 7.39 -5.46 2.69
N PHE A 280 7.09 -6.50 1.93
CA PHE A 280 6.37 -6.41 0.68
C PHE A 280 4.95 -6.87 0.94
N MET A 281 3.98 -5.97 0.81
CA MET A 281 2.58 -6.21 1.14
C MET A 281 1.98 -7.25 0.19
N TRP A 282 1.10 -8.10 0.70
CA TRP A 282 0.39 -9.11 -0.08
C TRP A 282 -1.13 -8.93 0.01
N ALA A 283 -1.85 -9.42 -1.01
CA ALA A 283 -3.30 -9.43 -1.06
C ALA A 283 -3.88 -10.35 0.02
N GLN A 284 -4.94 -9.90 0.71
CA GLN A 284 -5.58 -10.69 1.77
C GLN A 284 -6.98 -10.16 2.08
N GLY A 285 -8.01 -10.85 1.59
CA GLY A 285 -9.42 -10.47 1.79
C GLY A 285 -9.86 -10.46 3.25
N ASP A 286 -9.42 -11.47 4.05
CA ASP A 286 -9.75 -11.52 5.48
C ASP A 286 -9.22 -10.31 6.27
N GLN A 287 -8.02 -9.81 5.91
CA GLN A 287 -7.50 -8.60 6.53
C GLN A 287 -8.30 -7.36 6.10
N LEU A 288 -8.71 -7.29 4.83
CA LEU A 288 -9.61 -6.25 4.36
C LEU A 288 -10.96 -6.30 5.10
N GLY A 289 -11.52 -7.49 5.35
CA GLY A 289 -12.74 -7.64 6.15
C GLY A 289 -12.61 -7.07 7.57
N LYS A 290 -11.45 -7.26 8.21
CA LYS A 290 -11.16 -6.62 9.51
C LYS A 290 -11.02 -5.11 9.39
N ILE A 291 -10.41 -4.63 8.30
CA ILE A 291 -10.31 -3.19 7.99
C ILE A 291 -11.71 -2.61 7.72
N THR A 292 -12.60 -3.33 7.01
CA THR A 292 -14.01 -2.95 6.85
C THR A 292 -14.67 -2.66 8.21
N SER A 293 -14.51 -3.57 9.18
CA SER A 293 -15.08 -3.38 10.52
C SER A 293 -14.53 -2.14 11.24
N LEU A 294 -13.25 -1.82 11.09
CA LEU A 294 -12.65 -0.60 11.65
C LEU A 294 -13.20 0.68 11.00
N ILE A 295 -13.46 0.64 9.72
CA ILE A 295 -14.00 1.78 8.98
C ILE A 295 -15.48 1.97 9.34
N GLU A 296 -16.27 0.91 9.39
CA GLU A 296 -17.70 0.96 9.75
C GLU A 296 -17.92 1.44 11.19
N SER A 297 -16.98 1.12 12.10
CA SER A 297 -17.01 1.63 13.48
C SER A 297 -16.53 3.08 13.62
N GLY A 298 -16.04 3.70 12.55
CA GLY A 298 -15.47 5.05 12.57
C GLY A 298 -14.07 5.16 13.18
N ALA A 299 -13.42 4.03 13.51
CA ALA A 299 -12.06 4.02 14.05
C ALA A 299 -10.99 4.47 13.02
N VAL A 300 -11.27 4.24 11.75
CA VAL A 300 -10.41 4.64 10.62
C VAL A 300 -11.29 5.20 9.51
N ARG A 301 -10.86 6.28 8.87
CA ARG A 301 -11.51 6.87 7.69
C ARG A 301 -10.53 7.01 6.53
N PRO A 302 -11.00 6.90 5.28
CA PRO A 302 -10.18 7.19 4.12
C PRO A 302 -9.78 8.66 4.06
N VAL A 303 -8.62 8.93 3.46
CA VAL A 303 -8.17 10.29 3.11
C VAL A 303 -7.93 10.32 1.62
N VAL A 304 -8.90 10.83 0.87
CA VAL A 304 -8.81 11.01 -0.59
C VAL A 304 -8.41 12.45 -0.87
N ASP A 305 -7.28 12.63 -1.58
CA ASP A 305 -6.77 13.94 -1.95
C ASP A 305 -7.44 14.45 -3.23
N ARG A 306 -7.55 13.58 -4.23
CA ARG A 306 -8.12 13.93 -5.53
C ARG A 306 -8.71 12.73 -6.25
N VAL A 307 -9.83 12.97 -6.94
CA VAL A 307 -10.47 12.01 -7.85
C VAL A 307 -10.28 12.52 -9.29
N PHE A 308 -9.80 11.64 -10.16
CA PHE A 308 -9.64 11.89 -11.60
C PHE A 308 -10.66 11.06 -12.38
N PRO A 309 -11.19 11.55 -13.51
CA PRO A 309 -11.95 10.71 -14.44
C PRO A 309 -11.05 9.64 -15.07
N PHE A 310 -11.64 8.55 -15.55
CA PHE A 310 -10.91 7.40 -16.09
C PHE A 310 -9.91 7.79 -17.20
N GLU A 311 -10.32 8.65 -18.10
CA GLU A 311 -9.51 9.13 -19.22
C GLU A 311 -8.25 9.86 -18.78
N GLN A 312 -8.22 10.39 -17.55
CA GLN A 312 -7.08 11.12 -16.96
C GLN A 312 -6.20 10.21 -16.08
N THR A 313 -6.18 8.89 -16.32
CA THR A 313 -5.34 7.95 -15.55
C THR A 313 -3.84 8.31 -15.62
N ASN A 314 -3.35 8.79 -16.75
CA ASN A 314 -1.94 9.21 -16.89
C ASN A 314 -1.61 10.47 -16.06
N GLU A 315 -2.54 11.43 -16.01
CA GLU A 315 -2.43 12.62 -15.16
C GLU A 315 -2.44 12.25 -13.68
N ALA A 316 -3.30 11.32 -13.28
CA ALA A 316 -3.35 10.79 -11.92
C ALA A 316 -2.02 10.12 -11.50
N LEU A 317 -1.44 9.28 -12.38
CA LEU A 317 -0.11 8.68 -12.18
C LEU A 317 1.00 9.74 -12.06
N THR A 318 0.96 10.74 -12.92
CA THR A 318 1.92 11.84 -12.90
C THR A 318 1.80 12.63 -11.61
N TYR A 319 0.58 12.94 -11.19
CA TYR A 319 0.32 13.65 -9.94
C TYR A 319 0.84 12.91 -8.71
N VAL A 320 0.58 11.61 -8.59
CA VAL A 320 1.14 10.78 -7.51
C VAL A 320 2.68 10.80 -7.54
N GLY A 321 3.28 10.76 -8.71
CA GLY A 321 4.73 10.83 -8.91
C GLY A 321 5.37 12.14 -8.43
N THR A 322 4.60 13.22 -8.25
CA THR A 322 5.11 14.50 -7.69
C THR A 322 5.40 14.41 -6.18
N GLY A 323 4.85 13.42 -5.48
CA GLY A 323 4.93 13.29 -4.02
C GLY A 323 4.14 14.35 -3.25
N ARG A 324 3.24 15.11 -3.90
CA ARG A 324 2.46 16.20 -3.29
C ARG A 324 1.10 15.77 -2.76
N ALA A 325 0.61 14.60 -3.13
CA ALA A 325 -0.69 14.09 -2.71
C ALA A 325 -0.77 13.94 -1.19
N LYS A 326 -1.89 14.38 -0.60
CA LYS A 326 -2.22 14.23 0.81
C LYS A 326 -3.27 13.12 0.97
N GLY A 327 -2.81 11.91 1.26
CA GLY A 327 -3.66 10.72 1.21
C GLY A 327 -3.58 10.03 -0.14
N LYS A 328 -4.73 9.61 -0.68
CA LYS A 328 -4.84 8.79 -1.88
C LYS A 328 -5.38 9.56 -3.07
N VAL A 329 -4.93 9.16 -4.24
CA VAL A 329 -5.44 9.62 -5.54
C VAL A 329 -6.26 8.49 -6.14
N VAL A 330 -7.45 8.82 -6.60
CA VAL A 330 -8.45 7.87 -7.09
C VAL A 330 -8.82 8.18 -8.54
N ILE A 331 -9.12 7.15 -9.29
CA ILE A 331 -9.66 7.21 -10.65
C ILE A 331 -11.11 6.73 -10.57
N LYS A 332 -12.04 7.58 -10.98
CA LYS A 332 -13.45 7.22 -11.15
C LYS A 332 -13.61 6.59 -12.53
N VAL A 333 -14.04 5.33 -12.55
CA VAL A 333 -14.21 4.54 -13.79
C VAL A 333 -15.65 4.64 -14.29
N ARG A 334 -16.60 4.66 -13.33
CA ARG A 334 -18.05 4.81 -13.59
C ARG A 334 -18.71 5.81 -12.63
#